data_0d2580e61a2029a4d1fdb53a1f92c74c
#
_entry.id   0d2580e61a2029a4d1fdb53a1f92c74c
#
_cell.length_a   1.000
_cell.length_b   1.000
_cell.length_c   1.000
_cell.angle_alpha   90.00
_cell.angle_beta   90.00
_cell.angle_gamma   90.00
#
_symmetry.space_group_name_H-M   'P 1'
#
loop_
_entity.id
_entity.type
_entity.pdbx_description
1 polymer ?
#
loop_
_entity_poly.entity_id
_entity_poly.type
_entity_poly.pdbx_seq_one_letter_code
_entity_poly.pdbx_strand_id
1 'polypeptide(L)'
;MKNFINEDKIFDILKKTQSPSCKSVETIINKSLTLRGLSPEEAAVLLNCDEKASLNRIFETAKQIKETIYGNRLVLFAPLYLSDRCINSCLYCGFSKENKNSGTRHLDINEIRDETRALISQGHKRLLI
;
A
#
# COMPACT_ATOMS: atom_id res chain seq x y z
N MET A 1 -12.81 10.09 18.53
CA MET A 1 -11.94 10.52 17.38
C MET A 1 -12.85 10.89 16.21
N LYS A 2 -12.67 12.05 15.59
CA LYS A 2 -13.35 12.33 14.31
C LYS A 2 -12.77 11.37 13.26
N ASN A 3 -13.64 10.56 12.66
CA ASN A 3 -13.24 9.76 11.50
C ASN A 3 -12.84 10.72 10.36
N PHE A 4 -11.56 10.73 9.98
CA PHE A 4 -11.06 11.58 8.89
C PHE A 4 -11.29 10.95 7.51
N ILE A 5 -11.67 9.68 7.48
CA ILE A 5 -12.07 8.96 6.27
C ILE A 5 -13.55 9.24 6.03
N ASN A 6 -13.85 9.89 4.91
CA ASN A 6 -15.23 10.17 4.50
C ASN A 6 -15.73 9.03 3.60
N GLU A 7 -16.31 8.01 4.24
CA GLU A 7 -16.80 6.81 3.56
C GLU A 7 -17.92 7.14 2.57
N ASP A 8 -18.86 8.02 2.95
CA ASP A 8 -19.97 8.42 2.07
C ASP A 8 -19.46 9.02 0.76
N LYS A 9 -18.44 9.89 0.86
CA LYS A 9 -17.80 10.48 -0.33
C LYS A 9 -17.12 9.43 -1.19
N ILE A 10 -16.46 8.44 -0.58
CA ILE A 10 -15.80 7.35 -1.31
C ILE A 10 -16.83 6.52 -2.07
N PHE A 11 -17.90 6.09 -1.39
CA PHE A 11 -18.96 5.31 -2.02
C PHE A 11 -19.70 6.08 -3.10
N ASP A 12 -19.93 7.38 -2.91
CA ASP A 12 -20.52 8.26 -3.92
C ASP A 12 -19.67 8.34 -5.20
N ILE A 13 -18.36 8.49 -5.06
CA ILE A 13 -17.41 8.52 -6.18
C ILE A 13 -17.44 7.18 -6.92
N LEU A 14 -17.32 6.06 -6.20
CA LEU A 14 -17.37 4.72 -6.78
C LEU A 14 -18.69 4.47 -7.53
N LYS A 15 -19.81 4.90 -6.95
CA LYS A 15 -21.13 4.76 -7.60
C LYS A 15 -21.26 5.59 -8.87
N LYS A 16 -20.76 6.83 -8.87
CA LYS A 16 -20.81 7.72 -10.04
C LYS A 16 -19.92 7.27 -11.19
N THR A 17 -18.94 6.46 -10.92
CA THR A 17 -17.97 5.96 -11.92
C THR A 17 -18.19 4.52 -12.33
N GLN A 18 -19.36 3.93 -12.00
CA GLN A 18 -19.71 2.58 -12.42
C GLN A 18 -19.77 2.47 -13.96
N SER A 19 -19.33 1.33 -14.49
CA SER A 19 -19.32 1.03 -15.93
C SER A 19 -18.65 2.10 -16.79
N PRO A 20 -17.38 2.39 -16.55
CA PRO A 20 -16.65 3.44 -17.26
C PRO A 20 -16.50 3.09 -18.75
N SER A 21 -16.52 4.11 -19.61
CA SER A 21 -16.25 3.90 -21.03
C SER A 21 -14.77 3.60 -21.27
N CYS A 22 -14.45 2.78 -22.28
CA CYS A 22 -13.06 2.53 -22.68
C CYS A 22 -12.29 3.83 -22.95
N LYS A 23 -12.97 4.85 -23.51
CA LYS A 23 -12.37 6.16 -23.81
C LYS A 23 -11.98 6.89 -22.52
N SER A 24 -12.80 6.85 -21.47
CA SER A 24 -12.45 7.48 -20.19
C SER A 24 -11.26 6.78 -19.51
N VAL A 25 -11.24 5.44 -19.56
CA VAL A 25 -10.13 4.64 -19.04
C VAL A 25 -8.83 4.98 -19.78
N GLU A 26 -8.85 5.01 -21.11
CA GLU A 26 -7.68 5.32 -21.93
C GLU A 26 -7.15 6.75 -21.67
N THR A 27 -8.04 7.72 -21.48
CA THR A 27 -7.66 9.10 -21.12
C THR A 27 -6.89 9.14 -19.79
N ILE A 28 -7.35 8.38 -18.80
CA ILE A 28 -6.70 8.32 -17.48
C ILE A 28 -5.36 7.58 -17.56
N ILE A 29 -5.29 6.49 -18.34
CA ILE A 29 -4.05 5.77 -18.63
C ILE A 29 -3.01 6.72 -19.23
N ASN A 30 -3.37 7.48 -20.26
CA ASN A 30 -2.46 8.42 -20.89
C ASN A 30 -2.01 9.54 -19.94
N LYS A 31 -2.89 10.03 -19.08
CA LYS A 31 -2.51 10.96 -18.01
C LYS A 31 -1.51 10.34 -17.05
N SER A 32 -1.71 9.09 -16.63
CA SER A 32 -0.83 8.42 -15.68
C SER A 32 0.60 8.26 -16.18
N LEU A 33 0.80 8.11 -17.50
CA LEU A 33 2.12 8.08 -18.13
C LEU A 33 2.92 9.37 -17.96
N THR A 34 2.26 10.50 -17.67
CA THR A 34 2.95 11.75 -17.32
C THR A 34 3.52 11.76 -15.89
N LEU A 35 3.39 10.67 -15.15
CA LEU A 35 3.82 10.50 -13.75
C LEU A 35 3.16 11.46 -12.77
N ARG A 36 2.06 12.06 -13.13
CA ARG A 36 1.22 12.87 -12.24
C ARG A 36 0.20 11.96 -11.56
N GLY A 37 0.00 12.16 -10.28
CA GLY A 37 -0.96 11.40 -9.50
C GLY A 37 -2.38 11.49 -10.07
N LEU A 38 -3.18 10.47 -9.80
CA LEU A 38 -4.59 10.42 -10.17
C LEU A 38 -5.46 11.04 -9.08
N SER A 39 -6.58 11.65 -9.48
CA SER A 39 -7.61 12.06 -8.53
C SER A 39 -8.38 10.85 -7.98
N PRO A 40 -9.11 10.99 -6.85
CA PRO A 40 -9.99 9.92 -6.36
C PRO A 40 -11.01 9.44 -7.41
N GLU A 41 -11.56 10.37 -8.21
CA GLU A 41 -12.52 10.05 -9.28
C GLU A 41 -11.86 9.25 -10.41
N GLU A 42 -10.66 9.63 -10.82
CA GLU A 42 -9.88 8.90 -11.83
C GLU A 42 -9.49 7.51 -11.33
N ALA A 43 -9.06 7.39 -10.07
CA ALA A 43 -8.78 6.10 -9.47
C ALA A 43 -10.02 5.20 -9.42
N ALA A 44 -11.18 5.75 -9.07
CA ALA A 44 -12.44 5.02 -9.04
C ALA A 44 -12.89 4.53 -10.44
N VAL A 45 -12.64 5.31 -11.50
CA VAL A 45 -12.84 4.87 -12.88
C VAL A 45 -12.02 3.63 -13.21
N LEU A 46 -10.72 3.62 -12.83
CA LEU A 46 -9.87 2.45 -13.07
C LEU A 46 -10.28 1.23 -12.22
N LEU A 47 -10.71 1.46 -10.97
CA LEU A 47 -11.20 0.39 -10.08
C LEU A 47 -12.50 -0.26 -10.57
N ASN A 48 -13.39 0.52 -11.21
CA ASN A 48 -14.65 0.03 -11.75
C ASN A 48 -14.54 -0.54 -13.18
N CYS A 49 -13.32 -0.56 -13.75
CA CYS A 49 -13.10 -1.13 -15.07
C CYS A 49 -13.06 -2.65 -14.98
N ASP A 50 -13.93 -3.33 -15.72
CA ASP A 50 -14.05 -4.79 -15.83
C ASP A 50 -13.74 -5.32 -17.24
N GLU A 51 -13.62 -4.44 -18.22
CA GLU A 51 -13.34 -4.79 -19.60
C GLU A 51 -11.89 -5.28 -19.76
N LYS A 52 -11.72 -6.51 -20.25
CA LYS A 52 -10.45 -7.25 -20.28
C LYS A 52 -9.34 -6.54 -21.04
N ALA A 53 -9.64 -5.89 -22.18
CA ALA A 53 -8.63 -5.18 -22.95
C ALA A 53 -8.13 -3.95 -22.20
N SER A 54 -9.03 -3.19 -21.59
CA SER A 54 -8.71 -2.04 -20.75
C SER A 54 -7.92 -2.43 -19.51
N LEU A 55 -8.26 -3.54 -18.84
CA LEU A 55 -7.50 -4.08 -17.71
C LEU A 55 -6.07 -4.45 -18.11
N ASN A 56 -5.87 -5.11 -19.24
CA ASN A 56 -4.52 -5.40 -19.73
C ASN A 56 -3.72 -4.11 -19.97
N ARG A 57 -4.34 -3.09 -20.56
CA ARG A 57 -3.70 -1.78 -20.76
C ARG A 57 -3.34 -1.10 -19.44
N ILE A 58 -4.20 -1.18 -18.43
CA ILE A 58 -3.91 -0.67 -17.08
C ILE A 58 -2.67 -1.36 -16.50
N PHE A 59 -2.58 -2.70 -16.56
CA PHE A 59 -1.45 -3.45 -16.03
C PHE A 59 -0.14 -3.18 -16.79
N GLU A 60 -0.18 -3.15 -18.12
CA GLU A 60 0.99 -2.81 -18.94
C GLU A 60 1.50 -1.40 -18.61
N THR A 61 0.60 -0.44 -18.48
CA THR A 61 0.95 0.95 -18.15
C THR A 61 1.50 1.05 -16.72
N ALA A 62 0.93 0.36 -15.76
CA ALA A 62 1.45 0.31 -14.39
C ALA A 62 2.87 -0.27 -14.34
N LYS A 63 3.13 -1.34 -15.13
CA LYS A 63 4.49 -1.89 -15.30
C LYS A 63 5.44 -0.85 -15.88
N GLN A 64 5.05 -0.16 -16.96
CA GLN A 64 5.87 0.87 -17.60
C GLN A 64 6.20 2.03 -16.64
N ILE A 65 5.21 2.49 -15.88
CA ILE A 65 5.40 3.55 -14.86
C ILE A 65 6.39 3.07 -13.78
N LYS A 66 6.22 1.84 -13.27
CA LYS A 66 7.13 1.26 -12.30
C LYS A 66 8.57 1.19 -12.85
N GLU A 67 8.74 0.76 -14.10
CA GLU A 67 10.05 0.67 -14.73
C GLU A 67 10.67 2.04 -14.98
N THR A 68 9.86 3.04 -15.33
CA THR A 68 10.32 4.42 -15.51
C THR A 68 10.82 5.03 -14.20
N ILE A 69 10.11 4.79 -13.09
CA ILE A 69 10.46 5.37 -11.78
C ILE A 69 11.61 4.61 -11.11
N TYR A 70 11.57 3.28 -11.13
CA TYR A 70 12.47 2.41 -10.34
C TYR A 70 13.49 1.65 -11.19
N GLY A 71 13.31 1.60 -12.51
CA GLY A 71 14.10 0.74 -13.38
C GLY A 71 13.92 -0.73 -13.01
N ASN A 72 14.99 -1.51 -13.18
CA ASN A 72 15.03 -2.93 -12.81
C ASN A 72 15.40 -3.16 -11.33
N ARG A 73 15.37 -2.11 -10.51
CA ARG A 73 15.73 -2.23 -9.09
C ARG A 73 14.62 -2.90 -8.31
N LEU A 74 15.02 -3.92 -7.55
CA LEU A 74 14.19 -4.54 -6.52
C LEU A 74 14.57 -3.94 -5.17
N VAL A 75 13.58 -3.49 -4.41
CA VAL A 75 13.78 -2.98 -3.05
C VAL A 75 13.57 -4.13 -2.09
N LEU A 76 14.66 -4.60 -1.47
CA LEU A 76 14.61 -5.57 -0.38
C LEU A 76 14.71 -4.82 0.94
N PHE A 77 13.88 -5.21 1.90
CA PHE A 77 13.90 -4.72 3.26
C PHE A 77 13.58 -5.87 4.23
N ALA A 78 14.04 -5.73 5.46
CA ALA A 78 13.66 -6.63 6.54
C ALA A 78 12.80 -5.89 7.56
N PRO A 79 11.72 -6.49 8.09
CA PRO A 79 10.99 -5.91 9.21
C PRO A 79 11.80 -6.08 10.50
N LEU A 80 11.82 -5.03 11.32
CA LEU A 80 12.36 -5.05 12.67
C LEU A 80 11.29 -4.54 13.64
N TYR A 81 10.61 -5.44 14.30
CA TYR A 81 9.58 -5.09 15.28
C TYR A 81 10.24 -4.66 16.59
N LEU A 82 10.13 -3.39 16.93
CA LEU A 82 10.68 -2.83 18.18
C LEU A 82 9.81 -3.18 19.38
N SER A 83 8.49 -3.30 19.17
CA SER A 83 7.52 -3.68 20.19
C SER A 83 6.27 -4.27 19.54
N ASP A 84 5.70 -5.25 20.17
CA ASP A 84 4.39 -5.82 19.84
C ASP A 84 3.25 -5.25 20.73
N ARG A 85 3.58 -4.28 21.61
CA ARG A 85 2.58 -3.61 22.44
C ARG A 85 1.72 -2.69 21.59
N CYS A 86 0.43 -2.93 21.56
CA CYS A 86 -0.53 -2.11 20.83
C CYS A 86 -1.68 -1.67 21.75
N ILE A 87 -2.15 -0.44 21.56
CA ILE A 87 -3.31 0.12 22.29
C ILE A 87 -4.63 -0.13 21.54
N ASN A 88 -4.58 -0.66 20.32
CA ASN A 88 -5.74 -0.86 19.47
C ASN A 88 -6.38 -2.24 19.68
N SER A 89 -7.68 -2.33 19.36
CA SER A 89 -8.50 -3.54 19.49
C SER A 89 -8.87 -4.14 18.13
N CYS A 90 -7.94 -4.15 17.16
CA CYS A 90 -8.20 -4.68 15.82
C CYS A 90 -8.52 -6.17 15.88
N LEU A 91 -9.67 -6.57 15.31
CA LEU A 91 -10.20 -7.93 15.42
C LEU A 91 -9.33 -9.01 14.77
N TYR A 92 -8.56 -8.63 13.74
CA TYR A 92 -7.72 -9.57 12.98
C TYR A 92 -6.24 -9.57 13.41
N CYS A 93 -5.83 -8.64 14.26
CA CYS A 93 -4.43 -8.43 14.58
C CYS A 93 -3.99 -9.21 15.81
N GLY A 94 -2.93 -10.02 15.68
CA GLY A 94 -2.35 -10.74 16.81
C GLY A 94 -1.78 -9.85 17.92
N PHE A 95 -1.44 -8.58 17.61
CA PHE A 95 -0.97 -7.58 18.57
C PHE A 95 -2.10 -6.76 19.21
N SER A 96 -3.36 -7.11 18.95
CA SER A 96 -4.50 -6.45 19.58
C SER A 96 -4.38 -6.50 21.11
N LYS A 97 -4.68 -5.39 21.78
CA LYS A 97 -4.69 -5.32 23.25
C LYS A 97 -5.67 -6.32 23.91
N GLU A 98 -6.68 -6.78 23.15
CA GLU A 98 -7.65 -7.78 23.61
C GLU A 98 -7.10 -9.21 23.52
N ASN A 99 -6.01 -9.43 22.81
CA ASN A 99 -5.37 -10.74 22.70
C ASN A 99 -4.50 -11.02 23.93
N LYS A 100 -5.09 -11.65 24.95
CA LYS A 100 -4.41 -12.01 26.20
C LYS A 100 -3.34 -13.11 26.05
N ASN A 101 -3.29 -13.78 24.89
CA ASN A 101 -2.34 -14.86 24.61
C ASN A 101 -1.06 -14.36 23.92
N SER A 102 -0.99 -13.11 23.50
CA SER A 102 0.24 -12.54 22.97
C SER A 102 1.17 -12.15 24.12
N GLY A 103 2.27 -12.89 24.27
CA GLY A 103 3.37 -12.42 25.11
C GLY A 103 3.89 -11.08 24.55
N THR A 104 3.72 -9.99 25.27
CA THR A 104 4.21 -8.68 24.81
C THR A 104 5.72 -8.58 24.99
N ARG A 105 6.43 -8.36 23.90
CA ARG A 105 7.88 -8.08 23.90
C ARG A 105 8.12 -6.61 23.54
N HIS A 106 9.15 -6.05 24.13
CA HIS A 106 9.66 -4.72 23.81
C HIS A 106 11.18 -4.81 23.83
N LEU A 107 11.80 -4.43 22.73
CA LEU A 107 13.27 -4.45 22.64
C LEU A 107 13.87 -3.24 23.32
N ASP A 108 14.90 -3.45 24.11
CA ASP A 108 15.74 -2.36 24.62
C ASP A 108 16.73 -1.86 23.54
N ILE A 109 17.45 -0.78 23.83
CA ILE A 109 18.34 -0.17 22.84
C ILE A 109 19.53 -1.07 22.46
N ASN A 110 19.95 -1.98 23.34
CA ASN A 110 21.03 -2.91 23.04
C ASN A 110 20.50 -4.05 22.18
N GLU A 111 19.32 -4.60 22.49
CA GLU A 111 18.64 -5.60 21.68
C GLU A 111 18.38 -5.06 20.26
N ILE A 112 17.88 -3.81 20.12
CA ILE A 112 17.68 -3.15 18.82
C ILE A 112 19.00 -3.07 18.04
N ARG A 113 20.10 -2.72 18.70
CA ARG A 113 21.42 -2.66 18.08
C ARG A 113 21.88 -4.02 17.58
N ASP A 114 21.70 -5.07 18.37
CA ASP A 114 22.17 -6.41 18.05
C ASP A 114 21.33 -7.03 16.93
N GLU A 115 19.99 -6.88 16.96
CA GLU A 115 19.11 -7.29 15.87
C GLU A 115 19.43 -6.53 14.56
N THR A 116 19.69 -5.22 14.66
CA THR A 116 20.08 -4.41 13.48
C THR A 116 21.41 -4.92 12.89
N ARG A 117 22.40 -5.24 13.73
CA ARG A 117 23.69 -5.80 13.28
C ARG A 117 23.51 -7.16 12.61
N ALA A 118 22.64 -8.02 13.16
CA ALA A 118 22.31 -9.31 12.58
C ALA A 118 21.72 -9.14 11.18
N LEU A 119 20.74 -8.24 11.01
CA LEU A 119 20.13 -7.95 9.71
C LEU A 119 21.14 -7.37 8.71
N ILE A 120 22.02 -6.47 9.14
CA ILE A 120 23.10 -5.92 8.30
C ILE A 120 24.07 -7.03 7.86
N SER A 121 24.42 -7.96 8.75
CA SER A 121 25.31 -9.08 8.42
C SER A 121 24.71 -10.04 7.38
N GLN A 122 23.37 -10.12 7.31
CA GLN A 122 22.62 -10.85 6.29
C GLN A 122 22.51 -10.08 4.96
N GLY A 123 23.07 -8.87 4.88
CA GLY A 123 23.08 -8.05 3.66
C GLY A 123 21.90 -7.09 3.50
N HIS A 124 21.01 -6.98 4.48
CA HIS A 124 19.91 -6.01 4.45
C HIS A 124 20.45 -4.58 4.62
N LYS A 125 20.01 -3.68 3.71
CA LYS A 125 20.37 -2.25 3.72
C LYS A 125 19.22 -1.33 4.07
N ARG A 126 18.02 -1.89 4.24
CA ARG A 126 16.80 -1.17 4.59
C ARG A 126 16.00 -1.96 5.60
N LEU A 127 15.52 -1.28 6.60
CA LEU A 127 14.66 -1.83 7.64
C LEU A 127 13.30 -1.14 7.58
N LEU A 128 12.25 -1.90 7.84
CA LEU A 128 10.92 -1.39 8.14
C LEU A 128 10.72 -1.51 9.65
N ILE A 129 10.51 -0.36 10.30
CA ILE A 129 10.33 -0.25 11.75
C ILE A 129 8.87 0.05 12.05
#